data_d5a2f8f0e1c81facb013cf7833df5970
#
_entry.id   d5a2f8f0e1c81facb013cf7833df5970
#
_cell.length_a   1.000
_cell.length_b   1.000
_cell.length_c   1.000
_cell.angle_alpha   90.00
_cell.angle_beta   90.00
_cell.angle_gamma   90.00
#
_symmetry.space_group_name_H-M   'P 1'
#
loop_
_entity.id
_entity.type
_entity.pdbx_description
1 polymer ?
#
loop_
_entity_poly.entity_id
_entity_poly.type
_entity_poly.pdbx_seq_one_letter_code
_entity_poly.pdbx_strand_id
1 'polypeptide(L)'
;KSSKEAIDDFYIENLSSEEIETISNSSKAYIQWCEILSKIADHVEYDDSNFWPNYIFVMEGGKSKKITTYNLPLKNVDENFLNSVDISPCDVSTLTNVDLHSYERKLVLRSSLIELYNDSNEKNTFLSSVLNSPKKLWDLFSINYEIYINKYSINKVIHEVETQKLDFLSKLNSLIQEHQTKSLSIPAVLVSTAIIKGWSPSGLLLIFVAMLLTCSVVILGIHNAKKSLSDIIESSNKTMILFTKENANDDDEALTNRINQITTEALTKLSNKKVDAEKTLNKLQWLI
;
A
#
# COMPACT_ATOMS: atom_id res chain seq x y z
N LYS A 1 21.33 25.95 25.23
CA LYS A 1 22.61 25.27 24.89
C LYS A 1 22.25 23.96 24.21
N SER A 2 22.88 23.63 23.09
CA SER A 2 22.60 22.37 22.40
C SER A 2 23.11 21.21 23.26
N SER A 3 22.43 20.06 23.22
CA SER A 3 22.77 18.85 23.93
C SER A 3 24.23 18.37 23.67
N LYS A 4 24.82 18.83 22.57
CA LYS A 4 26.20 18.53 22.19
C LYS A 4 27.23 19.31 23.03
N GLU A 5 26.96 20.55 23.44
CA GLU A 5 27.84 21.37 24.29
C GLU A 5 27.85 20.90 25.76
N ALA A 6 26.77 20.25 26.22
CA ALA A 6 26.69 19.80 27.61
C ALA A 6 27.59 18.58 27.90
N ILE A 7 27.98 17.80 26.90
CA ILE A 7 28.82 16.61 27.07
C ILE A 7 30.32 16.98 27.13
N ASP A 8 30.71 18.04 26.44
CA ASP A 8 32.12 18.48 26.40
C ASP A 8 32.56 19.22 27.66
N ASP A 9 31.63 19.69 28.50
CA ASP A 9 31.92 20.45 29.74
C ASP A 9 31.96 19.57 31.01
N PHE A 10 31.77 18.27 30.93
CA PHE A 10 31.89 17.37 32.07
C PHE A 10 33.37 17.01 32.34
N TYR A 11 34.01 17.76 33.22
CA TYR A 11 35.31 17.38 33.83
C TYR A 11 35.07 16.21 34.80
N ILE A 12 35.49 15.01 34.42
CA ILE A 12 35.44 13.84 35.27
C ILE A 12 36.86 13.64 35.81
N GLU A 13 37.13 14.19 37.00
CA GLU A 13 38.37 13.93 37.73
C GLU A 13 38.36 12.50 38.28
N ASN A 14 39.38 11.72 37.94
CA ASN A 14 39.73 10.40 38.49
C ASN A 14 39.04 9.15 37.87
N LEU A 15 38.53 9.19 36.65
CA LEU A 15 38.07 7.99 35.95
C LEU A 15 39.15 7.46 34.99
N SER A 16 39.15 6.15 34.80
CA SER A 16 39.98 5.53 33.76
C SER A 16 39.50 5.88 32.37
N SER A 17 40.35 5.80 31.35
CA SER A 17 39.96 6.07 29.96
C SER A 17 38.82 5.16 29.46
N GLU A 18 38.73 3.92 29.94
CA GLU A 18 37.64 2.98 29.63
C GLU A 18 36.29 3.42 30.24
N GLU A 19 36.30 3.89 31.50
CA GLU A 19 35.10 4.39 32.18
C GLU A 19 34.58 5.67 31.50
N ILE A 20 35.45 6.58 31.09
CA ILE A 20 35.10 7.79 30.36
C ILE A 20 34.45 7.45 29.01
N GLU A 21 35.03 6.49 28.29
CA GLU A 21 34.47 6.05 27.02
C GLU A 21 33.10 5.40 27.19
N THR A 22 32.92 4.56 28.19
CA THR A 22 31.65 3.91 28.53
C THR A 22 30.58 4.94 28.86
N ILE A 23 30.85 5.88 29.75
CA ILE A 23 29.92 6.97 30.13
C ILE A 23 29.57 7.83 28.92
N SER A 24 30.56 8.17 28.10
CA SER A 24 30.34 8.95 26.86
C SER A 24 29.40 8.23 25.90
N ASN A 25 29.59 6.92 25.68
CA ASN A 25 28.77 6.14 24.76
C ASN A 25 27.34 5.96 25.29
N SER A 26 27.18 5.65 26.58
CA SER A 26 25.87 5.51 27.22
C SER A 26 25.10 6.84 27.27
N SER A 27 25.78 7.95 27.49
CA SER A 27 25.19 9.28 27.45
C SER A 27 24.70 9.64 26.02
N LYS A 28 25.48 9.30 25.02
CA LYS A 28 25.08 9.46 23.62
C LYS A 28 23.87 8.59 23.28
N ALA A 29 23.87 7.32 23.71
CA ALA A 29 22.76 6.39 23.55
C ALA A 29 21.48 6.93 24.22
N TYR A 30 21.58 7.46 25.42
CA TYR A 30 20.48 8.08 26.14
C TYR A 30 19.88 9.26 25.35
N ILE A 31 20.70 10.17 24.84
CA ILE A 31 20.24 11.31 24.03
C ILE A 31 19.54 10.83 22.76
N GLN A 32 20.11 9.84 22.08
CA GLN A 32 19.49 9.26 20.88
C GLN A 32 18.14 8.63 21.19
N TRP A 33 18.01 7.90 22.31
CA TRP A 33 16.73 7.38 22.77
C TRP A 33 15.71 8.46 23.08
N CYS A 34 16.10 9.53 23.76
CA CYS A 34 15.21 10.67 24.02
C CYS A 34 14.70 11.31 22.71
N GLU A 35 15.56 11.43 21.70
CA GLU A 35 15.17 11.93 20.39
C GLU A 35 14.20 10.99 19.67
N ILE A 36 14.47 9.68 19.67
CA ILE A 36 13.60 8.68 19.05
C ILE A 36 12.24 8.67 19.75
N LEU A 37 12.22 8.57 21.08
CA LEU A 37 10.99 8.54 21.87
C LEU A 37 10.16 9.80 21.68
N SER A 38 10.79 10.98 21.65
CA SER A 38 10.10 12.24 21.37
C SER A 38 9.48 12.31 19.96
N LYS A 39 10.09 11.63 18.99
CA LYS A 39 9.56 11.58 17.61
C LYS A 39 8.41 10.60 17.40
N ILE A 40 8.30 9.58 18.28
CA ILE A 40 7.24 8.57 18.20
C ILE A 40 6.10 8.80 19.21
N ALA A 41 6.32 9.58 20.28
CA ALA A 41 5.29 9.98 21.23
C ALA A 41 4.36 11.03 20.62
N ASP A 42 3.09 11.03 21.07
CA ASP A 42 2.14 12.10 20.71
C ASP A 42 2.42 13.37 21.51
N HIS A 43 2.85 13.20 22.74
CA HIS A 43 3.18 14.31 23.63
C HIS A 43 4.28 13.91 24.61
N VAL A 44 5.08 14.88 25.05
CA VAL A 44 6.11 14.72 26.07
C VAL A 44 5.86 15.75 27.17
N GLU A 45 5.63 15.27 28.37
CA GLU A 45 5.51 16.11 29.57
C GLU A 45 6.78 15.98 30.41
N TYR A 46 7.15 17.05 31.07
CA TYR A 46 8.27 17.06 31.99
C TYR A 46 7.73 17.25 33.42
N ASP A 47 8.18 16.42 34.35
CA ASP A 47 7.86 16.57 35.75
C ASP A 47 8.55 17.84 36.32
N ASP A 48 7.76 18.75 36.88
CA ASP A 48 8.24 20.03 37.41
C ASP A 48 9.29 19.86 38.52
N SER A 49 9.29 18.69 39.19
CA SER A 49 10.20 18.42 40.34
C SER A 49 11.56 17.85 39.91
N ASN A 50 11.60 17.03 38.84
CA ASN A 50 12.78 16.24 38.48
C ASN A 50 13.23 16.39 37.03
N PHE A 51 12.48 17.12 36.20
CA PHE A 51 12.73 17.31 34.76
C PHE A 51 12.80 16.01 33.92
N TRP A 52 12.28 14.89 34.46
CA TRP A 52 12.25 13.63 33.72
C TRP A 52 11.09 13.60 32.73
N PRO A 53 11.34 13.13 31.49
CA PRO A 53 10.29 13.07 30.48
C PRO A 53 9.28 11.96 30.79
N ASN A 54 8.01 12.28 30.60
CA ASN A 54 6.90 11.33 30.53
C ASN A 54 6.39 11.32 29.09
N TYR A 55 6.54 10.20 28.41
CA TYR A 55 6.13 10.04 27.02
C TYR A 55 4.70 9.53 26.97
N ILE A 56 3.83 10.26 26.27
CA ILE A 56 2.42 9.97 26.16
C ILE A 56 2.14 9.44 24.75
N PHE A 57 1.49 8.27 24.70
CA PHE A 57 1.10 7.61 23.46
C PHE A 57 -0.41 7.43 23.44
N VAL A 58 -1.05 7.89 22.37
CA VAL A 58 -2.49 7.72 22.15
C VAL A 58 -2.67 6.67 21.04
N MET A 59 -3.20 5.52 21.40
CA MET A 59 -3.40 4.40 20.47
C MET A 59 -4.89 4.16 20.22
N GLU A 60 -5.24 4.01 18.97
CA GLU A 60 -6.57 3.57 18.59
C GLU A 60 -6.64 2.04 18.63
N GLY A 61 -7.50 1.51 19.48
CA GLY A 61 -7.66 0.07 19.67
C GLY A 61 -8.46 -0.55 18.52
N GLY A 62 -7.83 -1.33 17.68
CA GLY A 62 -8.32 -2.22 16.63
C GLY A 62 -9.82 -2.14 16.29
N LYS A 63 -10.53 -3.27 16.36
CA LYS A 63 -11.96 -3.36 15.96
C LYS A 63 -12.93 -2.52 16.81
N SER A 64 -12.57 -2.16 18.04
CA SER A 64 -13.46 -1.42 18.95
C SER A 64 -13.38 0.10 18.80
N LYS A 65 -12.45 0.64 18.02
CA LYS A 65 -12.17 2.09 17.88
C LYS A 65 -12.00 2.82 19.22
N LYS A 66 -11.68 2.07 20.30
CA LYS A 66 -11.46 2.67 21.62
C LYS A 66 -10.08 3.31 21.64
N ILE A 67 -10.04 4.60 21.94
CA ILE A 67 -8.80 5.32 22.15
C ILE A 67 -8.26 4.99 23.54
N THR A 68 -7.01 4.59 23.62
CA THR A 68 -6.32 4.30 24.89
C THR A 68 -5.06 5.15 24.97
N THR A 69 -4.88 5.81 26.08
CA THR A 69 -3.70 6.62 26.36
C THR A 69 -2.75 5.83 27.25
N TYR A 70 -1.50 5.78 26.87
CA TYR A 70 -0.40 5.13 27.60
C TYR A 70 0.58 6.20 28.07
N ASN A 71 0.90 6.18 29.36
CA ASN A 71 1.88 7.07 29.97
C ASN A 71 3.11 6.25 30.32
N LEU A 72 4.24 6.57 29.69
CA LEU A 72 5.52 5.90 29.90
C LEU A 72 6.50 6.89 30.51
N PRO A 73 6.53 7.01 31.84
CA PRO A 73 7.47 7.89 32.50
C PRO A 73 8.86 7.27 32.50
N LEU A 74 9.87 8.09 32.22
CA LEU A 74 11.25 7.73 32.43
C LEU A 74 11.62 8.05 33.88
N LYS A 75 11.65 7.04 34.72
CA LYS A 75 11.95 7.15 36.15
C LYS A 75 13.22 6.40 36.52
N ASN A 76 13.75 6.71 37.70
CA ASN A 76 14.98 6.10 38.24
C ASN A 76 16.19 6.30 37.34
N VAL A 77 16.33 7.50 36.82
CA VAL A 77 17.52 7.90 36.07
C VAL A 77 18.60 8.31 37.09
N ASP A 78 19.32 7.33 37.55
CA ASP A 78 20.50 7.49 38.38
C ASP A 78 21.78 7.28 37.56
N GLU A 79 22.93 7.42 38.19
CA GLU A 79 24.22 7.25 37.55
C GLU A 79 24.39 5.82 37.01
N ASN A 80 23.90 4.81 37.72
CA ASN A 80 23.96 3.41 37.28
C ASN A 80 23.13 3.18 36.04
N PHE A 81 21.94 3.78 35.98
CA PHE A 81 21.08 3.73 34.78
C PHE A 81 21.80 4.39 33.60
N LEU A 82 22.34 5.62 33.78
CA LEU A 82 23.00 6.34 32.69
C LEU A 82 24.19 5.56 32.13
N ASN A 83 24.92 4.84 32.99
CA ASN A 83 26.06 4.02 32.58
C ASN A 83 25.66 2.70 31.89
N SER A 84 24.40 2.29 31.99
CA SER A 84 23.90 1.03 31.45
C SER A 84 23.01 1.19 30.20
N VAL A 85 22.68 2.42 29.80
CA VAL A 85 21.89 2.68 28.60
C VAL A 85 22.63 2.21 27.36
N ASP A 86 21.95 1.40 26.57
CA ASP A 86 22.48 0.84 25.33
C ASP A 86 21.56 1.14 24.14
N ILE A 87 22.13 1.33 22.98
CA ILE A 87 21.42 1.46 21.70
C ILE A 87 22.08 0.61 20.60
N SER A 88 23.18 -0.05 20.92
CA SER A 88 23.98 -0.82 19.96
C SER A 88 23.22 -1.94 19.25
N PRO A 89 22.20 -2.59 19.85
CA PRO A 89 21.39 -3.58 19.15
C PRO A 89 20.48 -2.98 18.09
N CYS A 90 20.26 -1.66 18.13
CA CYS A 90 19.32 -0.97 17.25
C CYS A 90 20.04 -0.35 16.05
N ASP A 91 19.52 -0.56 14.85
CA ASP A 91 19.94 0.24 13.70
C ASP A 91 19.27 1.62 13.75
N VAL A 92 19.97 2.55 14.41
CA VAL A 92 19.50 3.94 14.56
C VAL A 92 19.31 4.61 13.22
N SER A 93 20.12 4.27 12.20
CA SER A 93 20.00 4.84 10.86
C SER A 93 18.64 4.50 10.24
N THR A 94 18.16 3.28 10.41
CA THR A 94 16.82 2.86 9.96
C THR A 94 15.71 3.67 10.63
N LEU A 95 15.87 4.07 11.90
CA LEU A 95 14.85 4.85 12.64
C LEU A 95 14.90 6.35 12.34
N THR A 96 16.07 6.88 12.01
CA THR A 96 16.29 8.33 11.85
C THR A 96 16.26 8.80 10.41
N ASN A 97 16.51 7.93 9.43
CA ASN A 97 16.48 8.26 8.02
C ASN A 97 15.10 8.76 7.60
N VAL A 98 15.09 9.87 6.86
CA VAL A 98 13.87 10.45 6.29
C VAL A 98 13.73 9.95 4.86
N ASP A 99 12.98 8.88 4.69
CA ASP A 99 12.61 8.31 3.39
C ASP A 99 11.09 8.09 3.31
N LEU A 100 10.64 7.45 2.23
CA LEU A 100 9.23 7.20 1.96
C LEU A 100 8.51 6.43 3.09
N HIS A 101 9.23 5.57 3.83
CA HIS A 101 8.69 4.72 4.90
C HIS A 101 9.03 5.16 6.31
N SER A 102 9.56 6.36 6.48
CA SER A 102 9.99 6.88 7.79
C SER A 102 8.82 7.02 8.78
N TYR A 103 7.65 7.40 8.28
CA TYR A 103 6.45 7.53 9.10
C TYR A 103 5.95 6.16 9.58
N GLU A 104 5.90 5.19 8.70
CA GLU A 104 5.46 3.83 8.99
C GLU A 104 6.39 3.13 9.98
N ARG A 105 7.71 3.28 9.82
CA ARG A 105 8.69 2.75 10.79
C ARG A 105 8.44 3.29 12.20
N LYS A 106 8.17 4.58 12.33
CA LYS A 106 7.82 5.19 13.61
C LYS A 106 6.55 4.61 14.21
N LEU A 107 5.51 4.40 13.39
CA LEU A 107 4.26 3.78 13.85
C LEU A 107 4.48 2.34 14.30
N VAL A 108 5.29 1.56 13.57
CA VAL A 108 5.60 0.18 13.94
C VAL A 108 6.42 0.13 15.23
N LEU A 109 7.45 0.99 15.36
CA LEU A 109 8.24 1.07 16.60
C LEU A 109 7.37 1.45 17.80
N ARG A 110 6.49 2.43 17.64
CA ARG A 110 5.52 2.83 18.64
C ARG A 110 4.61 1.67 19.05
N SER A 111 4.07 0.93 18.09
CA SER A 111 3.21 -0.22 18.34
C SER A 111 3.97 -1.32 19.11
N SER A 112 5.20 -1.62 18.70
CA SER A 112 6.05 -2.61 19.36
C SER A 112 6.41 -2.20 20.80
N LEU A 113 6.67 -0.92 21.04
CA LEU A 113 6.91 -0.40 22.39
C LEU A 113 5.69 -0.56 23.30
N ILE A 114 4.49 -0.25 22.78
CA ILE A 114 3.23 -0.37 23.55
C ILE A 114 2.87 -1.85 23.78
N GLU A 115 3.13 -2.73 22.82
CA GLU A 115 2.96 -4.17 22.97
C GLU A 115 3.82 -4.70 24.14
N LEU A 116 5.11 -4.38 24.16
CA LEU A 116 5.99 -4.73 25.29
C LEU A 116 5.52 -4.11 26.60
N TYR A 117 5.05 -2.87 26.59
CA TYR A 117 4.51 -2.22 27.76
C TYR A 117 3.31 -2.97 28.33
N ASN A 118 2.41 -3.45 27.48
CA ASN A 118 1.22 -4.21 27.92
C ASN A 118 1.63 -5.53 28.56
N ASP A 119 2.65 -6.19 28.06
CA ASP A 119 3.16 -7.47 28.56
C ASP A 119 4.02 -7.31 29.83
N SER A 120 4.49 -6.10 30.11
CA SER A 120 5.32 -5.84 31.29
C SER A 120 4.48 -5.78 32.59
N ASN A 121 4.98 -6.41 33.64
CA ASN A 121 4.42 -6.31 34.97
C ASN A 121 4.84 -5.03 35.71
N GLU A 122 5.98 -4.45 35.36
CA GLU A 122 6.56 -3.27 35.99
C GLU A 122 6.37 -2.01 35.14
N LYS A 123 5.21 -1.37 35.26
CA LYS A 123 4.86 -0.21 34.44
C LYS A 123 5.72 1.04 34.71
N ASN A 124 6.13 1.23 35.96
CA ASN A 124 6.83 2.45 36.37
C ASN A 124 8.31 2.49 35.93
N THR A 125 8.95 1.33 35.84
CA THR A 125 10.38 1.19 35.47
C THR A 125 10.54 0.61 34.07
N PHE A 126 9.41 0.41 33.38
CA PHE A 126 9.39 -0.22 32.05
C PHE A 126 10.34 0.46 31.06
N LEU A 127 10.25 1.78 30.93
CA LEU A 127 11.03 2.50 29.94
C LEU A 127 12.52 2.44 30.25
N SER A 128 12.90 2.60 31.53
CA SER A 128 14.30 2.45 31.98
C SER A 128 14.84 1.05 31.67
N SER A 129 14.03 0.02 31.90
CA SER A 129 14.41 -1.38 31.59
C SER A 129 14.62 -1.60 30.08
N VAL A 130 13.77 -1.01 29.24
CA VAL A 130 13.90 -1.09 27.77
C VAL A 130 15.16 -0.38 27.28
N LEU A 131 15.48 0.78 27.82
CA LEU A 131 16.67 1.53 27.42
C LEU A 131 17.97 0.82 27.81
N ASN A 132 17.97 0.09 28.93
CA ASN A 132 19.14 -0.69 29.36
C ASN A 132 19.25 -2.02 28.57
N SER A 133 18.17 -2.55 28.04
CA SER A 133 18.18 -3.79 27.28
C SER A 133 17.23 -3.71 26.07
N PRO A 134 17.58 -2.92 25.05
CA PRO A 134 16.68 -2.61 23.93
C PRO A 134 16.50 -3.75 22.94
N LYS A 135 17.26 -4.84 23.07
CA LYS A 135 17.23 -5.96 22.13
C LYS A 135 15.83 -6.51 21.91
N LYS A 136 15.05 -6.69 22.99
CA LYS A 136 13.66 -7.19 22.87
C LYS A 136 12.76 -6.26 22.07
N LEU A 137 12.91 -4.95 22.26
CA LEU A 137 12.17 -3.96 21.49
C LEU A 137 12.58 -4.00 20.02
N TRP A 138 13.89 -4.12 19.77
CA TRP A 138 14.40 -4.17 18.41
C TRP A 138 13.98 -5.43 17.65
N ASP A 139 14.06 -6.59 18.29
CA ASP A 139 13.61 -7.86 17.72
C ASP A 139 12.10 -7.81 17.38
N LEU A 140 11.28 -7.31 18.32
CA LEU A 140 9.84 -7.16 18.09
C LEU A 140 9.53 -6.13 17.00
N PHE A 141 10.21 -5.00 16.98
CA PHE A 141 10.11 -4.01 15.92
C PHE A 141 10.44 -4.62 14.55
N SER A 142 11.56 -5.35 14.47
CA SER A 142 12.01 -5.97 13.22
C SER A 142 10.96 -6.94 12.66
N ILE A 143 10.41 -7.81 13.51
CA ILE A 143 9.34 -8.75 13.14
C ILE A 143 8.08 -7.98 12.68
N ASN A 144 7.63 -7.01 13.46
CA ASN A 144 6.43 -6.24 13.14
C ASN A 144 6.61 -5.40 11.87
N TYR A 145 7.81 -4.88 11.63
CA TYR A 145 8.12 -4.11 10.42
C TYR A 145 8.18 -5.01 9.18
N GLU A 146 8.74 -6.20 9.28
CA GLU A 146 8.71 -7.20 8.20
C GLU A 146 7.26 -7.58 7.83
N ILE A 147 6.42 -7.87 8.84
CA ILE A 147 4.99 -8.13 8.62
C ILE A 147 4.30 -6.94 7.95
N TYR A 148 4.63 -5.71 8.35
CA TYR A 148 4.08 -4.50 7.75
C TYR A 148 4.48 -4.38 6.28
N ILE A 149 5.77 -4.54 5.94
CA ILE A 149 6.29 -4.45 4.57
C ILE A 149 5.63 -5.51 3.68
N ASN A 150 5.51 -6.74 4.17
CA ASN A 150 4.87 -7.83 3.43
C ASN A 150 3.40 -7.50 3.14
N LYS A 151 2.64 -7.04 4.16
CA LYS A 151 1.25 -6.61 3.96
C LYS A 151 1.11 -5.41 3.00
N TYR A 152 2.03 -4.46 3.06
CA TYR A 152 2.04 -3.31 2.17
C TYR A 152 2.31 -3.74 0.72
N SER A 153 3.28 -4.60 0.50
CA SER A 153 3.61 -5.15 -0.82
C SER A 153 2.42 -5.90 -1.41
N ILE A 154 1.77 -6.77 -0.63
CA ILE A 154 0.54 -7.48 -1.04
C ILE A 154 -0.55 -6.51 -1.47
N ASN A 155 -0.87 -5.52 -0.63
CA ASN A 155 -1.93 -4.56 -0.91
C ASN A 155 -1.64 -3.74 -2.17
N LYS A 156 -0.39 -3.38 -2.41
CA LYS A 156 0.05 -2.72 -3.63
C LYS A 156 -0.21 -3.58 -4.86
N VAL A 157 0.20 -4.85 -4.84
CA VAL A 157 -0.03 -5.79 -5.95
C VAL A 157 -1.53 -6.01 -6.18
N ILE A 158 -2.32 -6.19 -5.11
CA ILE A 158 -3.77 -6.32 -5.22
C ILE A 158 -4.38 -5.10 -5.91
N HIS A 159 -4.01 -3.91 -5.46
CA HIS A 159 -4.51 -2.66 -6.05
C HIS A 159 -4.13 -2.53 -7.53
N GLU A 160 -2.93 -2.93 -7.88
CA GLU A 160 -2.42 -2.89 -9.26
C GLU A 160 -3.18 -3.89 -10.16
N VAL A 161 -3.39 -5.12 -9.70
CA VAL A 161 -4.22 -6.14 -10.39
C VAL A 161 -5.67 -5.66 -10.56
N GLU A 162 -6.28 -5.08 -9.51
CA GLU A 162 -7.64 -4.54 -9.58
C GLU A 162 -7.73 -3.36 -10.57
N THR A 163 -6.76 -2.47 -10.58
CA THR A 163 -6.69 -1.34 -11.51
C THR A 163 -6.57 -1.81 -12.96
N GLN A 164 -5.67 -2.75 -13.24
CA GLN A 164 -5.52 -3.35 -14.55
C GLN A 164 -6.80 -4.07 -15.01
N LYS A 165 -7.43 -4.83 -14.11
CA LYS A 165 -8.71 -5.48 -14.40
C LYS A 165 -9.79 -4.47 -14.80
N LEU A 166 -9.91 -3.36 -14.07
CA LEU A 166 -10.88 -2.30 -14.38
C LEU A 166 -10.59 -1.63 -15.73
N ASP A 167 -9.33 -1.38 -16.05
CA ASP A 167 -8.91 -0.82 -17.35
C ASP A 167 -9.30 -1.76 -18.50
N PHE A 168 -9.00 -3.06 -18.39
CA PHE A 168 -9.41 -4.03 -19.41
C PHE A 168 -10.93 -4.15 -19.55
N LEU A 169 -11.68 -4.16 -18.43
CA LEU A 169 -13.15 -4.19 -18.48
C LEU A 169 -13.72 -2.92 -19.14
N SER A 170 -13.12 -1.77 -18.88
CA SER A 170 -13.50 -0.51 -19.51
C SER A 170 -13.29 -0.55 -21.02
N LYS A 171 -12.11 -1.03 -21.48
CA LYS A 171 -11.81 -1.23 -22.90
C LYS A 171 -12.80 -2.17 -23.57
N LEU A 172 -13.15 -3.29 -22.93
CA LEU A 172 -14.14 -4.23 -23.43
C LEU A 172 -15.53 -3.60 -23.56
N ASN A 173 -15.97 -2.87 -22.54
CA ASN A 173 -17.26 -2.19 -22.57
C ASN A 173 -17.33 -1.09 -23.64
N SER A 174 -16.28 -0.28 -23.76
CA SER A 174 -16.17 0.76 -24.80
C SER A 174 -16.28 0.17 -26.21
N LEU A 175 -15.58 -0.92 -26.46
CA LEU A 175 -15.61 -1.62 -27.75
C LEU A 175 -17.02 -2.15 -28.07
N ILE A 176 -17.71 -2.74 -27.09
CA ILE A 176 -19.09 -3.23 -27.27
C ILE A 176 -20.03 -2.05 -27.57
N GLN A 177 -19.96 -0.99 -26.75
CA GLN A 177 -20.85 0.18 -26.87
C GLN A 177 -20.64 0.90 -28.19
N GLU A 178 -19.41 1.03 -28.68
CA GLU A 178 -19.10 1.64 -29.97
C GLU A 178 -19.82 0.89 -31.11
N HIS A 179 -19.73 -0.44 -31.12
CA HIS A 179 -20.36 -1.24 -32.16
C HIS A 179 -21.88 -1.32 -32.02
N GLN A 180 -22.42 -1.32 -30.80
CA GLN A 180 -23.86 -1.20 -30.56
C GLN A 180 -24.42 0.11 -31.15
N THR A 181 -23.73 1.25 -30.84
CA THR A 181 -24.16 2.56 -31.34
C THR A 181 -24.11 2.63 -32.85
N LYS A 182 -23.05 2.14 -33.48
CA LYS A 182 -22.90 2.09 -34.93
C LYS A 182 -24.01 1.22 -35.58
N SER A 183 -24.29 0.05 -35.02
CA SER A 183 -25.31 -0.86 -35.52
C SER A 183 -26.72 -0.29 -35.42
N LEU A 184 -27.04 0.46 -34.36
CA LEU A 184 -28.34 1.10 -34.17
C LEU A 184 -28.53 2.38 -35.02
N SER A 185 -27.46 3.06 -35.38
CA SER A 185 -27.56 4.26 -36.23
C SER A 185 -27.98 3.97 -37.67
N ILE A 186 -27.71 2.75 -38.18
CA ILE A 186 -28.05 2.35 -39.56
C ILE A 186 -29.55 2.38 -39.79
N PRO A 187 -30.42 1.68 -39.04
CA PRO A 187 -31.85 1.73 -39.20
C PRO A 187 -32.41 3.16 -39.11
N ALA A 188 -31.89 3.97 -38.20
CA ALA A 188 -32.34 5.36 -38.02
C ALA A 188 -32.08 6.23 -39.25
N VAL A 189 -30.89 6.13 -39.84
CA VAL A 189 -30.52 6.86 -41.07
C VAL A 189 -31.38 6.41 -42.25
N LEU A 190 -31.63 5.10 -42.41
CA LEU A 190 -32.46 4.56 -43.50
C LEU A 190 -33.90 5.04 -43.41
N VAL A 191 -34.51 4.99 -42.21
CA VAL A 191 -35.89 5.49 -42.00
C VAL A 191 -35.97 6.98 -42.30
N SER A 192 -35.01 7.79 -41.82
CA SER A 192 -34.97 9.23 -42.07
C SER A 192 -34.86 9.56 -43.58
N THR A 193 -34.04 8.82 -44.31
CA THR A 193 -33.80 9.02 -45.74
C THR A 193 -35.06 8.63 -46.57
N ALA A 194 -35.76 7.55 -46.19
CA ALA A 194 -36.99 7.12 -46.81
C ALA A 194 -38.11 8.15 -46.65
N ILE A 195 -38.23 8.81 -45.52
CA ILE A 195 -39.22 9.84 -45.24
C ILE A 195 -38.99 11.10 -46.09
N ILE A 196 -37.73 11.50 -46.28
CA ILE A 196 -37.39 12.78 -46.96
C ILE A 196 -37.52 12.69 -48.50
N LYS A 197 -37.20 11.58 -49.13
CA LYS A 197 -37.06 11.49 -50.57
C LYS A 197 -38.32 11.06 -51.35
N GLY A 198 -39.36 10.62 -50.69
CA GLY A 198 -40.55 10.10 -51.37
C GLY A 198 -40.24 8.80 -52.17
N TRP A 199 -41.32 8.21 -52.71
CA TRP A 199 -41.26 6.91 -53.39
C TRP A 199 -40.96 7.08 -54.88
N SER A 200 -39.69 7.17 -55.27
CA SER A 200 -39.25 7.10 -56.66
C SER A 200 -38.42 5.82 -56.89
N PRO A 201 -38.51 5.15 -58.08
CA PRO A 201 -37.68 3.95 -58.31
C PRO A 201 -36.19 4.15 -58.21
N SER A 202 -35.70 5.29 -58.67
CA SER A 202 -34.28 5.66 -58.56
C SER A 202 -33.86 5.95 -57.11
N GLY A 203 -34.74 6.52 -56.28
CA GLY A 203 -34.54 6.75 -54.87
C GLY A 203 -34.46 5.45 -54.07
N LEU A 204 -35.35 4.49 -54.38
CA LEU A 204 -35.31 3.16 -53.74
C LEU A 204 -34.03 2.39 -54.06
N LEU A 205 -33.56 2.43 -55.34
CA LEU A 205 -32.31 1.77 -55.71
C LEU A 205 -31.09 2.37 -54.96
N LEU A 206 -31.04 3.70 -54.82
CA LEU A 206 -29.96 4.39 -54.10
C LEU A 206 -29.95 4.03 -52.60
N ILE A 207 -31.15 3.96 -51.98
CA ILE A 207 -31.30 3.53 -50.57
C ILE A 207 -30.82 2.09 -50.43
N PHE A 208 -31.18 1.19 -51.34
CA PHE A 208 -30.77 -0.22 -51.31
C PHE A 208 -29.24 -0.37 -51.43
N VAL A 209 -28.58 0.36 -52.32
CA VAL A 209 -27.14 0.35 -52.47
C VAL A 209 -26.45 0.91 -51.20
N ALA A 210 -26.95 2.02 -50.65
CA ALA A 210 -26.46 2.60 -49.42
C ALA A 210 -26.62 1.62 -48.25
N MET A 211 -27.73 0.90 -48.17
CA MET A 211 -27.94 -0.14 -47.15
C MET A 211 -26.91 -1.27 -47.25
N LEU A 212 -26.67 -1.80 -48.44
CA LEU A 212 -25.67 -2.85 -48.66
C LEU A 212 -24.24 -2.40 -48.25
N LEU A 213 -23.87 -1.18 -48.63
CA LEU A 213 -22.57 -0.63 -48.23
C LEU A 213 -22.45 -0.48 -46.72
N THR A 214 -23.49 0.03 -46.08
CA THR A 214 -23.49 0.23 -44.62
C THR A 214 -23.46 -1.09 -43.87
N CYS A 215 -24.23 -2.08 -44.30
CA CYS A 215 -24.17 -3.44 -43.71
C CYS A 215 -22.76 -4.04 -43.85
N SER A 216 -22.13 -3.88 -45.03
CA SER A 216 -20.78 -4.38 -45.26
C SER A 216 -19.75 -3.73 -44.31
N VAL A 217 -19.83 -2.42 -44.12
CA VAL A 217 -18.94 -1.68 -43.22
C VAL A 217 -19.13 -2.14 -41.75
N VAL A 218 -20.38 -2.36 -41.33
CA VAL A 218 -20.65 -2.82 -39.97
C VAL A 218 -20.21 -4.25 -39.75
N ILE A 219 -20.40 -5.14 -40.70
CA ILE A 219 -19.94 -6.53 -40.63
C ILE A 219 -18.41 -6.57 -40.49
N LEU A 220 -17.67 -5.77 -41.30
CA LEU A 220 -16.22 -5.62 -41.18
C LEU A 220 -15.84 -5.06 -39.83
N GLY A 221 -16.58 -4.06 -39.33
CA GLY A 221 -16.35 -3.48 -38.00
C GLY A 221 -16.53 -4.51 -36.87
N ILE A 222 -17.56 -5.33 -36.91
CA ILE A 222 -17.80 -6.42 -35.95
C ILE A 222 -16.67 -7.47 -36.02
N HIS A 223 -16.20 -7.81 -37.22
CA HIS A 223 -15.08 -8.74 -37.37
C HIS A 223 -13.80 -8.20 -36.72
N ASN A 224 -13.46 -6.92 -36.98
CA ASN A 224 -12.33 -6.26 -36.34
C ASN A 224 -12.49 -6.14 -34.82
N ALA A 225 -13.71 -5.87 -34.32
CA ALA A 225 -14.03 -5.85 -32.91
C ALA A 225 -13.76 -7.19 -32.23
N LYS A 226 -14.13 -8.31 -32.84
CA LYS A 226 -13.83 -9.66 -32.33
C LYS A 226 -12.33 -9.92 -32.25
N LYS A 227 -11.56 -9.46 -33.22
CA LYS A 227 -10.10 -9.54 -33.20
C LYS A 227 -9.50 -8.69 -32.05
N SER A 228 -9.91 -7.42 -31.94
CA SER A 228 -9.48 -6.53 -30.86
C SER A 228 -9.85 -7.08 -29.47
N LEU A 229 -11.02 -7.73 -29.34
CA LEU A 229 -11.43 -8.43 -28.14
C LEU A 229 -10.45 -9.53 -27.74
N SER A 230 -9.99 -10.32 -28.71
CA SER A 230 -8.99 -11.36 -28.49
C SER A 230 -7.64 -10.78 -28.08
N ASP A 231 -7.21 -9.70 -28.73
CA ASP A 231 -5.93 -9.02 -28.44
C ASP A 231 -5.93 -8.41 -27.03
N ILE A 232 -7.06 -7.82 -26.60
CA ILE A 232 -7.22 -7.29 -25.23
C ILE A 232 -7.08 -8.41 -24.21
N ILE A 233 -7.73 -9.55 -24.42
CA ILE A 233 -7.65 -10.69 -23.49
C ILE A 233 -6.25 -11.31 -23.46
N GLU A 234 -5.60 -11.43 -24.62
CA GLU A 234 -4.22 -11.91 -24.67
C GLU A 234 -3.25 -10.98 -23.93
N SER A 235 -3.38 -9.67 -24.12
CA SER A 235 -2.62 -8.66 -23.38
C SER A 235 -2.89 -8.73 -21.89
N SER A 236 -4.16 -8.87 -21.48
CA SER A 236 -4.54 -9.04 -20.09
C SER A 236 -3.89 -10.28 -19.46
N ASN A 237 -3.95 -11.43 -20.16
CA ASN A 237 -3.32 -12.66 -19.68
C ASN A 237 -1.81 -12.49 -19.49
N LYS A 238 -1.12 -11.87 -20.45
CA LYS A 238 0.32 -11.61 -20.35
C LYS A 238 0.64 -10.71 -19.15
N THR A 239 -0.11 -9.62 -18.98
CA THR A 239 0.08 -8.70 -17.85
C THR A 239 -0.14 -9.39 -16.51
N MET A 240 -1.23 -10.16 -16.37
CA MET A 240 -1.54 -10.87 -15.13
C MET A 240 -0.51 -11.97 -14.79
N ILE A 241 0.02 -12.67 -15.80
CA ILE A 241 1.10 -13.66 -15.60
C ILE A 241 2.40 -12.99 -15.14
N LEU A 242 2.71 -11.77 -15.62
CA LEU A 242 3.87 -11.02 -15.15
C LEU A 242 3.76 -10.71 -13.67
N PHE A 243 2.61 -10.23 -13.19
CA PHE A 243 2.39 -10.00 -11.75
C PHE A 243 2.61 -11.26 -10.91
N THR A 244 2.18 -12.40 -11.40
CA THR A 244 2.38 -13.68 -10.71
C THR A 244 3.86 -14.07 -10.66
N LYS A 245 4.62 -13.86 -11.75
CA LYS A 245 6.04 -14.23 -11.82
C LYS A 245 6.94 -13.29 -11.03
N GLU A 246 6.70 -11.99 -11.09
CA GLU A 246 7.51 -10.99 -10.37
C GLU A 246 7.40 -11.16 -8.85
N ASN A 247 6.26 -11.63 -8.36
CA ASN A 247 6.02 -11.81 -6.94
C ASN A 247 6.18 -13.29 -6.46
N ALA A 248 6.49 -14.23 -7.34
CA ALA A 248 6.72 -15.64 -7.00
C ALA A 248 8.12 -15.93 -6.42
N ASN A 249 9.00 -14.94 -6.33
CA ASN A 249 10.34 -15.09 -5.79
C ASN A 249 10.46 -14.78 -4.30
N ASP A 250 9.37 -14.44 -3.63
CA ASP A 250 9.35 -14.23 -2.19
C ASP A 250 9.18 -15.57 -1.45
N ASP A 251 9.96 -15.76 -0.41
CA ASP A 251 9.94 -16.96 0.46
C ASP A 251 8.60 -17.15 1.22
N ASP A 252 7.61 -16.28 1.00
CA ASP A 252 6.30 -16.36 1.62
C ASP A 252 5.27 -17.07 0.70
N GLU A 253 5.09 -18.36 0.93
CA GLU A 253 4.13 -19.22 0.20
C GLU A 253 2.67 -18.71 0.35
N ALA A 254 2.30 -18.15 1.50
CA ALA A 254 0.96 -17.62 1.75
C ALA A 254 0.67 -16.38 0.89
N LEU A 255 1.67 -15.52 0.73
CA LEU A 255 1.63 -14.35 -0.13
C LEU A 255 1.45 -14.74 -1.60
N THR A 256 2.30 -15.64 -2.08
CA THR A 256 2.27 -16.15 -3.47
C THR A 256 0.91 -16.77 -3.78
N ASN A 257 0.36 -17.58 -2.88
CA ASN A 257 -0.96 -18.19 -3.03
C ASN A 257 -2.08 -17.12 -3.10
N ARG A 258 -2.00 -16.06 -2.31
CA ARG A 258 -2.99 -14.98 -2.33
C ARG A 258 -2.96 -14.19 -3.64
N ILE A 259 -1.78 -13.85 -4.14
CA ILE A 259 -1.60 -13.16 -5.44
C ILE A 259 -2.12 -14.04 -6.57
N ASN A 260 -1.79 -15.32 -6.59
CA ASN A 260 -2.27 -16.30 -7.57
C ASN A 260 -3.81 -16.39 -7.57
N GLN A 261 -4.43 -16.44 -6.40
CA GLN A 261 -5.88 -16.47 -6.27
C GLN A 261 -6.52 -15.23 -6.91
N ILE A 262 -6.06 -14.03 -6.54
CA ILE A 262 -6.63 -12.78 -7.02
C ILE A 262 -6.43 -12.62 -8.53
N THR A 263 -5.27 -12.97 -9.05
CA THR A 263 -4.95 -12.96 -10.47
C THR A 263 -5.86 -13.92 -11.24
N THR A 264 -6.06 -15.13 -10.73
CA THR A 264 -6.94 -16.15 -11.33
C THR A 264 -8.42 -15.69 -11.33
N GLU A 265 -8.89 -15.08 -10.24
CA GLU A 265 -10.23 -14.49 -10.18
C GLU A 265 -10.41 -13.34 -11.18
N ALA A 266 -9.41 -12.48 -11.34
CA ALA A 266 -9.43 -11.40 -12.31
C ALA A 266 -9.50 -11.93 -13.75
N LEU A 267 -8.67 -12.93 -14.09
CA LEU A 267 -8.66 -13.59 -15.41
C LEU A 267 -10.00 -14.28 -15.70
N THR A 268 -10.57 -14.96 -14.72
CA THR A 268 -11.89 -15.62 -14.87
C THR A 268 -12.99 -14.62 -15.16
N LYS A 269 -13.02 -13.49 -14.45
CA LYS A 269 -13.99 -12.41 -14.72
C LYS A 269 -13.82 -11.80 -16.11
N LEU A 270 -12.58 -11.57 -16.55
CA LEU A 270 -12.29 -11.06 -17.89
C LEU A 270 -12.69 -12.04 -18.99
N SER A 271 -12.41 -13.33 -18.79
CA SER A 271 -12.83 -14.40 -19.73
C SER A 271 -14.35 -14.51 -19.85
N ASN A 272 -15.08 -14.47 -18.73
CA ASN A 272 -16.55 -14.48 -18.75
C ASN A 272 -17.11 -13.26 -19.49
N LYS A 273 -16.52 -12.09 -19.24
CA LYS A 273 -16.93 -10.85 -19.94
C LYS A 273 -16.62 -10.90 -21.43
N LYS A 274 -15.51 -11.55 -21.86
CA LYS A 274 -15.23 -11.83 -23.27
C LYS A 274 -16.34 -12.62 -23.91
N VAL A 275 -16.76 -13.72 -23.30
CA VAL A 275 -17.82 -14.60 -23.82
C VAL A 275 -19.13 -13.81 -24.00
N ASP A 276 -19.49 -12.97 -23.02
CA ASP A 276 -20.68 -12.14 -23.12
C ASP A 276 -20.57 -11.06 -24.21
N ALA A 277 -19.37 -10.48 -24.37
CA ALA A 277 -19.08 -9.55 -25.45
C ALA A 277 -19.21 -10.20 -26.83
N GLU A 278 -18.64 -11.40 -27.02
CA GLU A 278 -18.75 -12.18 -28.27
C GLU A 278 -20.19 -12.53 -28.58
N LYS A 279 -20.99 -12.96 -27.59
CA LYS A 279 -22.44 -13.22 -27.77
C LYS A 279 -23.17 -11.96 -28.22
N THR A 280 -22.85 -10.81 -27.65
CA THR A 280 -23.45 -9.52 -28.00
C THR A 280 -23.10 -9.12 -29.43
N LEU A 281 -21.84 -9.22 -29.83
CA LEU A 281 -21.38 -8.94 -31.17
C LEU A 281 -22.01 -9.90 -32.23
N ASN A 282 -22.14 -11.18 -31.86
CA ASN A 282 -22.82 -12.16 -32.73
C ASN A 282 -24.28 -11.83 -32.89
N LYS A 283 -25.01 -11.42 -31.85
CA LYS A 283 -26.42 -10.96 -31.97
C LYS A 283 -26.52 -9.73 -32.86
N LEU A 284 -25.62 -8.76 -32.75
CA LEU A 284 -25.60 -7.59 -33.62
C LEU A 284 -25.34 -7.97 -35.08
N GLN A 285 -24.44 -8.91 -35.33
CA GLN A 285 -24.16 -9.42 -36.67
C GLN A 285 -25.35 -10.13 -37.30
N TRP A 286 -26.17 -10.82 -36.51
CA TRP A 286 -27.38 -11.51 -36.98
C TRP A 286 -28.53 -10.53 -37.24
N LEU A 287 -28.59 -9.41 -36.54
CA LEU A 287 -29.63 -8.37 -36.69
C LEU A 287 -29.45 -7.52 -37.96
N ILE A 288 -28.27 -7.50 -38.55
CA ILE A 288 -27.90 -6.75 -39.76
C ILE A 288 -28.03 -7.64 -41.00
#